data_1877d00e7bf1192cfec706a1b5ad66c3
#
_entry.id   1877d00e7bf1192cfec706a1b5ad66c3
#
_cell.length_a   1.000
_cell.length_b   1.000
_cell.length_c   1.000
_cell.angle_alpha   90.00
_cell.angle_beta   90.00
_cell.angle_gamma   90.00
#
_symmetry.space_group_name_H-M   'P 1'
#
loop_
_entity.id
_entity.type
_entity.pdbx_description
1 polymer ?
#
loop_
_entity_poly.entity_id
_entity_poly.type
_entity_poly.pdbx_seq_one_letter_code
_entity_poly.pdbx_strand_id
1 'polypeptide(L)'
;MEKEHREFYERLEKKGVSRRDFMRYCTFLTATMGLSSSFVPGVAEVFAAPKQRPPVVWLHFAECTGCSEALLRSHYPYPDDLVLELLSVEYHETIMAAAGHQAEENLHMAFKKYEGKFICVVEGAVATKYDGG
;
A
#
# COMPACT_ATOMS: atom_id res chain seq x y z
N MET A 1 -6.96 7.22 -16.72
CA MET A 1 -7.96 8.03 -15.98
C MET A 1 -9.40 7.64 -16.29
N GLU A 2 -9.91 7.82 -17.52
CA GLU A 2 -11.33 7.55 -17.85
C GLU A 2 -11.74 6.07 -17.69
N LYS A 3 -10.86 5.14 -18.04
CA LYS A 3 -11.08 3.70 -17.91
C LYS A 3 -11.12 3.24 -16.44
N GLU A 4 -10.24 3.76 -15.62
CA GLU A 4 -10.13 3.45 -14.19
C GLU A 4 -11.33 3.98 -13.40
N HIS A 5 -11.80 5.20 -13.73
CA HIS A 5 -13.03 5.75 -13.16
C HIS A 5 -14.25 4.89 -13.50
N ARG A 6 -14.34 4.39 -14.71
CA ARG A 6 -15.43 3.50 -15.12
C ARG A 6 -15.42 2.19 -14.34
N GLU A 7 -14.26 1.55 -14.21
CA GLU A 7 -14.09 0.31 -13.45
C GLU A 7 -14.42 0.50 -11.95
N PHE A 8 -14.11 1.66 -11.39
CA PHE A 8 -14.49 2.00 -10.01
C PHE A 8 -16.01 2.06 -9.86
N TYR A 9 -16.72 2.76 -10.73
CA TYR A 9 -18.19 2.84 -10.67
C TYR A 9 -18.88 1.50 -10.92
N GLU A 10 -18.36 0.67 -11.82
CA GLU A 10 -18.86 -0.68 -12.02
C GLU A 10 -18.72 -1.56 -10.76
N ARG A 11 -17.64 -1.40 -10.02
CA ARG A 11 -17.45 -2.08 -8.73
C ARG A 11 -18.41 -1.60 -7.66
N LEU A 12 -18.70 -0.30 -7.61
CA LEU A 12 -19.70 0.25 -6.70
C LEU A 12 -21.11 -0.28 -7.00
N GLU A 13 -21.49 -0.29 -8.27
CA GLU A 13 -22.79 -0.81 -8.71
C GLU A 13 -22.97 -2.31 -8.39
N LYS A 14 -21.91 -3.11 -8.55
CA LYS A 14 -21.90 -4.53 -8.11
C LYS A 14 -22.12 -4.69 -6.60
N LYS A 15 -21.73 -3.70 -5.81
CA LYS A 15 -21.95 -3.64 -4.36
C LYS A 15 -23.27 -2.96 -3.97
N GLY A 16 -24.11 -2.64 -4.94
CA GLY A 16 -25.41 -2.00 -4.72
C GLY A 16 -25.36 -0.51 -4.43
N VAL A 17 -24.21 0.14 -4.65
CA VAL A 17 -24.04 1.58 -4.44
C VAL A 17 -24.13 2.30 -5.76
N SER A 18 -25.18 3.13 -5.93
CA SER A 18 -25.33 3.94 -7.14
C SER A 18 -24.33 5.13 -7.14
N ARG A 19 -23.99 5.64 -8.34
CA ARG A 19 -23.20 6.88 -8.48
C ARG A 19 -23.79 8.04 -7.70
N ARG A 20 -25.11 8.14 -7.65
CA ARG A 20 -25.82 9.18 -6.92
C ARG A 20 -25.62 9.08 -5.40
N ASP A 21 -25.65 7.86 -4.86
CA ASP A 21 -25.44 7.64 -3.44
C ASP A 21 -23.98 7.86 -3.05
N PHE A 22 -23.04 7.47 -3.92
CA PHE A 22 -21.63 7.79 -3.76
C PHE A 22 -21.39 9.31 -3.70
N MET A 23 -21.98 10.08 -4.62
CA MET A 23 -21.86 11.55 -4.60
C MET A 23 -22.50 12.18 -3.38
N ARG A 24 -23.63 11.67 -2.91
CA ARG A 24 -24.25 12.10 -1.64
C ARG A 24 -23.33 11.83 -0.45
N TYR A 25 -22.68 10.68 -0.42
CA TYR A 25 -21.71 10.35 0.61
C TYR A 25 -20.50 11.32 0.60
N CYS A 26 -19.94 11.61 -0.58
CA CYS A 26 -18.87 12.59 -0.72
C CYS A 26 -19.31 14.00 -0.26
N THR A 27 -20.54 14.40 -0.57
CA THR A 27 -21.10 15.68 -0.10
C THR A 27 -21.22 15.72 1.42
N PHE A 28 -21.73 14.64 2.02
CA PHE A 28 -21.83 14.53 3.48
C PHE A 28 -20.45 14.61 4.15
N LEU A 29 -19.47 13.87 3.64
CA LEU A 29 -18.09 13.92 4.15
C LEU A 29 -17.50 15.33 4.03
N THR A 30 -17.64 15.97 2.89
CA THR A 30 -17.15 17.33 2.66
C THR A 30 -17.75 18.31 3.68
N ALA A 31 -19.05 18.18 3.94
CA ALA A 31 -19.75 19.01 4.92
C ALA A 31 -19.29 18.75 6.36
N THR A 32 -19.08 17.46 6.73
CA THR A 32 -18.60 17.09 8.08
C THR A 32 -17.17 17.56 8.34
N MET A 33 -16.35 17.67 7.28
CA MET A 33 -14.99 18.22 7.36
C MET A 33 -14.97 19.76 7.37
N GLY A 34 -16.13 20.42 7.32
CA GLY A 34 -16.25 21.88 7.29
C GLY A 34 -15.75 22.51 5.96
N LEU A 35 -15.65 21.71 4.90
CA LEU A 35 -15.20 22.17 3.59
C LEU A 35 -16.37 22.69 2.76
N SER A 36 -16.08 23.66 1.89
CA SER A 36 -17.05 24.18 0.93
C SER A 36 -17.48 23.09 -0.07
N SER A 37 -18.71 23.20 -0.60
CA SER A 37 -19.26 22.28 -1.61
C SER A 37 -18.42 22.20 -2.90
N SER A 38 -17.59 23.19 -3.17
CA SER A 38 -16.63 23.17 -4.29
C SER A 38 -15.58 22.06 -4.17
N PHE A 39 -15.34 21.53 -2.99
CA PHE A 39 -14.40 20.42 -2.76
C PHE A 39 -15.01 19.02 -3.00
N VAL A 40 -16.34 18.91 -3.16
CA VAL A 40 -17.01 17.61 -3.39
C VAL A 40 -16.41 16.83 -4.58
N PRO A 41 -16.14 17.44 -5.75
CA PRO A 41 -15.51 16.73 -6.86
C PRO A 41 -14.11 16.20 -6.50
N GLY A 42 -13.30 17.00 -5.79
CA GLY A 42 -11.97 16.57 -5.35
C GLY A 42 -12.03 15.40 -4.35
N VAL A 43 -12.96 15.45 -3.41
CA VAL A 43 -13.21 14.34 -2.48
C VAL A 43 -13.64 13.09 -3.24
N ALA A 44 -14.57 13.23 -4.20
CA ALA A 44 -15.00 12.11 -5.03
C ALA A 44 -13.85 11.52 -5.87
N GLU A 45 -12.97 12.36 -6.40
CA GLU A 45 -11.80 11.94 -7.16
C GLU A 45 -10.81 11.14 -6.30
N VAL A 46 -10.54 11.58 -5.06
CA VAL A 46 -9.68 10.84 -4.12
C VAL A 46 -10.23 9.45 -3.81
N PHE A 47 -11.54 9.32 -3.62
CA PHE A 47 -12.18 8.02 -3.40
C PHE A 47 -12.28 7.15 -4.65
N ALA A 48 -12.40 7.78 -5.82
CA ALA A 48 -12.45 7.08 -7.11
C ALA A 48 -11.06 6.75 -7.66
N ALA A 49 -10.01 7.40 -7.14
CA ALA A 49 -8.64 7.09 -7.53
C ALA A 49 -8.36 5.60 -7.32
N PRO A 50 -7.68 4.94 -8.27
CA PRO A 50 -7.26 3.57 -8.06
C PRO A 50 -6.45 3.53 -6.78
N LYS A 51 -6.82 2.63 -5.87
CA LYS A 51 -6.14 2.46 -4.59
C LYS A 51 -4.72 1.99 -4.91
N GLN A 52 -3.82 2.95 -5.09
CA GLN A 52 -2.41 2.63 -5.25
C GLN A 52 -1.95 2.09 -3.90
N ARG A 53 -1.70 0.79 -3.89
CA ARG A 53 -1.10 0.14 -2.72
C ARG A 53 0.30 0.74 -2.55
N PRO A 54 0.62 1.32 -1.37
CA PRO A 54 1.95 1.86 -1.17
C PRO A 54 2.99 0.74 -1.32
N PRO A 55 4.03 0.94 -2.13
CA PRO A 55 5.10 -0.02 -2.27
C PRO A 55 5.89 -0.14 -0.97
N VAL A 56 6.20 -1.36 -0.58
CA VAL A 56 6.95 -1.68 0.63
C VAL A 56 8.22 -2.45 0.27
N VAL A 57 9.34 -1.97 0.76
CA VAL A 57 10.62 -2.65 0.74
C VAL A 57 10.97 -3.00 2.18
N TRP A 58 11.05 -4.29 2.48
CA TRP A 58 11.37 -4.80 3.82
C TRP A 58 12.77 -5.35 3.84
N LEU A 59 13.63 -4.71 4.62
CA LEU A 59 15.04 -5.05 4.73
C LEU A 59 15.31 -5.72 6.06
N HIS A 60 16.02 -6.82 6.01
CA HIS A 60 16.46 -7.59 7.15
C HIS A 60 17.93 -7.29 7.46
N PHE A 61 18.22 -7.00 8.72
CA PHE A 61 19.57 -6.74 9.20
C PHE A 61 19.90 -7.71 10.34
N ALA A 62 20.55 -7.24 11.41
CA ALA A 62 20.81 -8.09 12.59
C ALA A 62 19.52 -8.29 13.40
N GLU A 63 18.76 -9.34 13.06
CA GLU A 63 17.41 -9.56 13.51
C GLU A 63 17.14 -11.05 13.80
N CYS A 64 15.96 -11.41 14.29
CA CYS A 64 15.53 -12.78 14.64
C CYS A 64 14.28 -13.24 13.86
N THR A 65 13.89 -12.53 12.82
CA THR A 65 12.65 -12.73 12.03
C THR A 65 11.35 -12.57 12.86
N GLY A 66 11.45 -12.08 14.09
CA GLY A 66 10.31 -11.95 15.00
C GLY A 66 9.26 -10.94 14.54
N CYS A 67 9.67 -9.85 13.88
CA CYS A 67 8.73 -8.84 13.36
C CYS A 67 7.98 -9.37 12.14
N SER A 68 8.66 -10.03 11.21
CA SER A 68 8.04 -10.74 10.08
C SER A 68 7.06 -11.81 10.55
N GLU A 69 7.44 -12.60 11.54
CA GLU A 69 6.58 -13.63 12.15
C GLU A 69 5.35 -13.01 12.83
N ALA A 70 5.53 -11.90 13.55
CA ALA A 70 4.42 -11.19 14.19
C ALA A 70 3.43 -10.63 13.15
N LEU A 71 3.93 -10.11 12.03
CA LEU A 71 3.11 -9.66 10.91
C LEU A 71 2.28 -10.83 10.34
N LEU A 72 2.91 -11.98 10.08
CA LEU A 72 2.26 -13.16 9.53
C LEU A 72 1.24 -13.81 10.49
N ARG A 73 1.32 -13.50 11.78
CA ARG A 73 0.35 -13.93 12.81
C ARG A 73 -0.68 -12.88 13.18
N SER A 74 -0.73 -11.77 12.48
CA SER A 74 -1.73 -10.73 12.77
C SER A 74 -3.16 -11.27 12.57
N HIS A 75 -4.08 -10.82 13.41
CA HIS A 75 -5.49 -11.19 13.35
C HIS A 75 -6.37 -10.05 12.79
N TYR A 76 -5.86 -8.83 12.79
CA TYR A 76 -6.56 -7.69 12.22
C TYR A 76 -5.57 -6.54 11.92
N PRO A 77 -5.40 -6.15 10.65
CA PRO A 77 -5.88 -6.88 9.45
C PRO A 77 -5.19 -8.24 9.31
N TYR A 78 -5.79 -9.17 8.58
CA TYR A 78 -5.15 -10.45 8.26
C TYR A 78 -3.95 -10.23 7.32
N PRO A 79 -2.93 -11.13 7.35
CA PRO A 79 -1.74 -11.00 6.50
C PRO A 79 -2.05 -10.95 5.00
N ASP A 80 -3.04 -11.71 4.55
CA ASP A 80 -3.52 -11.70 3.17
C ASP A 80 -4.15 -10.36 2.78
N ASP A 81 -4.97 -9.75 3.66
CA ASP A 81 -5.51 -8.41 3.44
C ASP A 81 -4.37 -7.38 3.34
N LEU A 82 -3.37 -7.48 4.22
CA LEU A 82 -2.22 -6.58 4.20
C LEU A 82 -1.44 -6.67 2.89
N VAL A 83 -1.03 -7.88 2.51
CA VAL A 83 -0.12 -8.12 1.38
C VAL A 83 -0.85 -8.03 0.04
N LEU A 84 -2.11 -8.50 -0.03
CA LEU A 84 -2.84 -8.56 -1.30
C LEU A 84 -3.69 -7.32 -1.58
N GLU A 85 -4.18 -6.62 -0.54
CA GLU A 85 -5.11 -5.52 -0.72
C GLU A 85 -4.60 -4.16 -0.28
N LEU A 86 -3.83 -4.09 0.82
CA LEU A 86 -3.44 -2.84 1.44
C LEU A 86 -2.05 -2.36 1.00
N LEU A 87 -1.09 -3.27 0.87
CA LEU A 87 0.30 -2.97 0.54
C LEU A 87 0.71 -3.62 -0.78
N SER A 88 1.75 -3.10 -1.40
CA SER A 88 2.46 -3.75 -2.49
C SER A 88 3.84 -4.14 -1.99
N VAL A 89 4.00 -5.36 -1.51
CA VAL A 89 5.29 -5.84 -1.00
C VAL A 89 6.18 -6.15 -2.20
N GLU A 90 7.10 -5.22 -2.51
CA GLU A 90 7.99 -5.30 -3.67
C GLU A 90 9.27 -6.10 -3.36
N TYR A 91 9.69 -6.07 -2.09
CA TYR A 91 10.86 -6.80 -1.62
C TYR A 91 10.67 -7.21 -0.15
N HIS A 92 10.92 -8.49 0.14
CA HIS A 92 10.94 -9.04 1.49
C HIS A 92 11.71 -10.36 1.47
N GLU A 93 12.85 -10.43 2.10
CA GLU A 93 13.82 -11.54 1.97
C GLU A 93 13.25 -12.91 2.32
N THR A 94 12.37 -12.99 3.34
CA THR A 94 11.86 -14.28 3.84
C THR A 94 10.60 -14.77 3.14
N ILE A 95 9.78 -13.89 2.55
CA ILE A 95 8.50 -14.29 1.92
C ILE A 95 8.51 -14.19 0.39
N MET A 96 9.54 -13.57 -0.20
CA MET A 96 9.68 -13.53 -1.66
C MET A 96 10.20 -14.86 -2.21
N ALA A 97 9.79 -15.19 -3.43
CA ALA A 97 10.25 -16.41 -4.11
C ALA A 97 11.65 -16.26 -4.73
N ALA A 98 12.10 -15.03 -5.02
CA ALA A 98 13.39 -14.76 -5.61
C ALA A 98 14.52 -14.94 -4.58
N ALA A 99 15.70 -15.41 -5.03
CA ALA A 99 16.88 -15.58 -4.20
C ALA A 99 18.17 -15.18 -4.97
N GLY A 100 19.24 -14.90 -4.24
CA GLY A 100 20.55 -14.55 -4.80
C GLY A 100 20.48 -13.33 -5.73
N HIS A 101 21.10 -13.38 -6.88
CA HIS A 101 21.17 -12.26 -7.84
C HIS A 101 19.79 -11.75 -8.26
N GLN A 102 18.81 -12.62 -8.40
CA GLN A 102 17.46 -12.22 -8.77
C GLN A 102 16.78 -11.38 -7.66
N ALA A 103 17.04 -11.69 -6.39
CA ALA A 103 16.56 -10.90 -5.27
C ALA A 103 17.19 -9.51 -5.26
N GLU A 104 18.50 -9.41 -5.48
CA GLU A 104 19.23 -8.15 -5.58
C GLU A 104 18.71 -7.27 -6.74
N GLU A 105 18.49 -7.88 -7.90
CA GLU A 105 17.91 -7.19 -9.05
C GLU A 105 16.51 -6.64 -8.74
N ASN A 106 15.67 -7.42 -8.03
CA ASN A 106 14.35 -6.97 -7.62
C ASN A 106 14.44 -5.79 -6.67
N LEU A 107 15.38 -5.79 -5.73
CA LEU A 107 15.61 -4.67 -4.81
C LEU A 107 16.01 -3.41 -5.57
N HIS A 108 16.99 -3.52 -6.48
CA HIS A 108 17.42 -2.41 -7.32
C HIS A 108 16.31 -1.88 -8.23
N MET A 109 15.50 -2.77 -8.80
CA MET A 109 14.34 -2.38 -9.60
C MET A 109 13.29 -1.64 -8.77
N ALA A 110 13.02 -2.09 -7.54
CA ALA A 110 12.08 -1.42 -6.64
C ALA A 110 12.54 -0.01 -6.31
N PHE A 111 13.82 0.18 -5.96
CA PHE A 111 14.39 1.50 -5.69
C PHE A 111 14.30 2.43 -6.89
N LYS A 112 14.65 1.94 -8.08
CA LYS A 112 14.59 2.71 -9.32
C LYS A 112 13.16 3.05 -9.74
N LYS A 113 12.23 2.09 -9.60
CA LYS A 113 10.83 2.25 -10.00
C LYS A 113 10.10 3.28 -9.13
N TYR A 114 10.36 3.28 -7.84
CA TYR A 114 9.61 4.10 -6.89
C TYR A 114 10.34 5.37 -6.43
N GLU A 115 11.62 5.52 -6.68
CA GLU A 115 12.44 6.74 -6.44
C GLU A 115 12.15 7.43 -5.09
N GLY A 116 12.20 6.67 -4.00
CA GLY A 116 11.92 7.18 -2.65
C GLY A 116 10.43 7.34 -2.30
N LYS A 117 9.52 6.94 -3.18
CA LYS A 117 8.07 6.89 -2.93
C LYS A 117 7.63 5.51 -2.47
N PHE A 118 8.33 4.93 -1.51
CA PHE A 118 8.03 3.63 -0.92
C PHE A 118 8.20 3.68 0.60
N ILE A 119 7.55 2.75 1.29
CA ILE A 119 7.73 2.53 2.71
C ILE A 119 8.93 1.60 2.88
N CYS A 120 9.98 2.06 3.53
CA CYS A 120 11.10 1.22 3.91
C CYS A 120 10.86 0.70 5.33
N VAL A 121 10.74 -0.62 5.46
CA VAL A 121 10.68 -1.30 6.75
C VAL A 121 12.05 -1.91 7.01
N VAL A 122 12.59 -1.62 8.19
CA VAL A 122 13.88 -2.15 8.64
C VAL A 122 13.63 -3.05 9.84
N GLU A 123 13.94 -4.33 9.68
CA GLU A 123 13.87 -5.32 10.75
C GLU A 123 15.25 -5.57 11.34
N GLY A 124 15.37 -5.36 12.64
CA GLY A 124 16.61 -5.53 13.38
C GLY A 124 17.48 -4.30 13.46
N ALA A 125 18.72 -4.50 13.89
CA ALA A 125 19.70 -3.43 14.11
C ALA A 125 20.63 -3.28 12.91
N VAL A 126 20.79 -2.06 12.43
CA VAL A 126 21.79 -1.73 11.41
C VAL A 126 23.15 -1.56 12.08
N ALA A 127 24.09 -2.45 11.77
CA ALA A 127 25.45 -2.34 12.26
C ALA A 127 26.16 -1.12 11.62
N THR A 128 26.76 -0.27 12.44
CA THR A 128 27.43 0.97 12.00
C THR A 128 28.92 0.99 12.27
N LYS A 129 29.46 -0.07 12.86
CA LYS A 129 30.91 -0.22 13.14
C LYS A 129 31.50 -1.42 12.44
N TYR A 130 32.79 -1.34 12.13
CA TYR A 130 33.59 -2.44 11.60
C TYR A 130 32.97 -3.13 10.37
N ASP A 131 32.58 -2.34 9.37
CA ASP A 131 31.98 -2.82 8.12
C ASP A 131 30.73 -3.69 8.32
N GLY A 132 29.99 -3.45 9.39
CA GLY A 132 28.75 -4.16 9.67
C GLY A 132 28.90 -5.40 10.56
N GLY A 133 30.09 -5.63 11.10
CA GLY A 133 30.38 -6.74 12.02
C GLY A 133 30.39 -6.34 13.49
#